data_3b18288664f19ae3dd159d6d87f29c5d
#
_entry.id   3b18288664f19ae3dd159d6d87f29c5d
#
_cell.length_a   1.000
_cell.length_b   1.000
_cell.length_c   1.000
_cell.angle_alpha   90.00
_cell.angle_beta   90.00
_cell.angle_gamma   90.00
#
_symmetry.space_group_name_H-M   'P 1'
#
loop_
_entity.id
_entity.type
_entity.pdbx_description
1 polymer ?
#
loop_
_entity_poly.entity_id
_entity_poly.type
_entity_poly.pdbx_seq_one_letter_code
_entity_poly.pdbx_strand_id
1 'polypeptide(L)'
;MEFSSQLSELTGIKPIYPDIGLHGGGWHMHGKDGNLSVHMDYSIHPKLKLQRKLNLIVYLEEDYSPEWGGSLQLWSHNYETNKPLKKEKEIFPLFNRAILFDTTQKSWHGFPEKINPPDGKLRKSFGVYYLTDVTSTAEERYKAHYERI
;
A
#
# COMPACT_ATOMS: atom_id res chain seq x y z
N MET A 1 -1.25 -4.79 20.79
CA MET A 1 -2.72 -4.76 21.05
C MET A 1 -3.26 -3.34 21.10
N GLU A 2 -2.61 -2.42 21.78
CA GLU A 2 -3.06 -1.03 21.91
C GLU A 2 -3.24 -0.31 20.56
N PHE A 3 -2.26 -0.39 19.65
CA PHE A 3 -2.35 0.26 18.36
C PHE A 3 -3.47 -0.29 17.45
N SER A 4 -3.72 -1.60 17.45
CA SER A 4 -4.85 -2.18 16.72
C SER A 4 -6.20 -1.73 17.28
N SER A 5 -6.29 -1.52 18.60
CA SER A 5 -7.48 -0.95 19.23
C SER A 5 -7.70 0.50 18.80
N GLN A 6 -6.66 1.31 18.79
CA GLN A 6 -6.72 2.69 18.27
C GLN A 6 -7.11 2.75 16.79
N LEU A 7 -6.58 1.84 15.96
CA LEU A 7 -6.99 1.73 14.56
C LEU A 7 -8.47 1.36 14.43
N SER A 8 -8.97 0.42 15.26
CA SER A 8 -10.38 0.06 15.28
C SER A 8 -11.30 1.24 15.65
N GLU A 9 -10.88 2.03 16.63
CA GLU A 9 -11.62 3.24 17.02
C GLU A 9 -11.61 4.29 15.90
N LEU A 10 -10.45 4.54 15.29
CA LEU A 10 -10.28 5.53 14.22
C LEU A 10 -11.08 5.16 12.96
N THR A 11 -11.10 3.88 12.59
CA THR A 11 -11.66 3.42 11.31
C THR A 11 -13.06 2.84 11.42
N GLY A 12 -13.50 2.49 12.62
CA GLY A 12 -14.75 1.75 12.84
C GLY A 12 -14.70 0.28 12.43
N ILE A 13 -13.55 -0.22 11.98
CA ILE A 13 -13.37 -1.61 11.52
C ILE A 13 -13.13 -2.52 12.72
N LYS A 14 -13.93 -3.57 12.85
CA LYS A 14 -13.81 -4.60 13.90
C LYS A 14 -14.19 -5.97 13.34
N PRO A 15 -13.40 -7.03 13.61
CA PRO A 15 -12.09 -7.02 14.29
C PRO A 15 -10.96 -6.51 13.37
N ILE A 16 -9.85 -6.07 13.96
CA ILE A 16 -8.58 -5.80 13.27
C ILE A 16 -7.49 -6.70 13.83
N TYR A 17 -6.80 -7.42 12.93
CA TYR A 17 -5.67 -8.29 13.26
C TYR A 17 -4.41 -7.78 12.59
N PRO A 18 -3.31 -7.53 13.32
CA PRO A 18 -2.05 -7.20 12.68
C PRO A 18 -1.48 -8.44 11.96
N ASP A 19 -0.96 -8.26 10.76
CA ASP A 19 -0.20 -9.31 10.08
C ASP A 19 1.24 -9.35 10.64
N ILE A 20 1.43 -10.09 11.71
CA ILE A 20 2.73 -10.24 12.38
C ILE A 20 3.76 -10.97 11.52
N GLY A 21 3.30 -11.74 10.53
CA GLY A 21 4.16 -12.41 9.56
C GLY A 21 4.64 -11.50 8.42
N LEU A 22 4.13 -10.29 8.36
CA LEU A 22 4.46 -9.27 7.34
C LEU A 22 4.38 -9.81 5.90
N HIS A 23 3.38 -10.62 5.59
CA HIS A 23 3.22 -11.18 4.25
C HIS A 23 2.99 -10.08 3.21
N GLY A 24 3.99 -9.81 2.37
CA GLY A 24 4.03 -8.70 1.43
C GLY A 24 4.29 -7.34 2.07
N GLY A 25 4.50 -7.28 3.37
CA GLY A 25 4.92 -6.10 4.12
C GLY A 25 6.41 -6.10 4.45
N GLY A 26 6.81 -5.31 5.44
CA GLY A 26 8.17 -5.14 5.88
C GLY A 26 8.89 -4.01 5.15
N TRP A 27 10.20 -4.12 5.01
CA TRP A 27 11.04 -3.11 4.37
C TRP A 27 10.87 -3.09 2.85
N HIS A 28 10.63 -1.90 2.31
CA HIS A 28 10.61 -1.63 0.88
C HIS A 28 11.63 -0.54 0.59
N MET A 29 12.66 -0.89 -0.20
CA MET A 29 13.75 0.02 -0.52
C MET A 29 13.96 0.06 -2.03
N HIS A 30 13.91 1.26 -2.60
CA HIS A 30 14.09 1.49 -4.03
C HIS A 30 15.19 2.53 -4.25
N GLY A 31 16.17 2.18 -5.06
CA GLY A 31 17.21 3.08 -5.54
C GLY A 31 16.88 3.67 -6.89
N LYS A 32 17.89 4.27 -7.54
CA LYS A 32 17.80 4.83 -8.88
C LYS A 32 17.19 3.83 -9.87
N ASP A 33 16.32 4.34 -10.76
CA ASP A 33 15.53 3.59 -11.74
C ASP A 33 14.47 2.66 -11.14
N GLY A 34 14.34 2.61 -9.80
CA GLY A 34 13.28 1.86 -9.13
C GLY A 34 11.90 2.44 -9.42
N ASN A 35 10.91 1.59 -9.48
CA ASN A 35 9.50 1.96 -9.60
C ASN A 35 8.61 0.86 -9.02
N LEU A 36 7.33 1.15 -8.88
CA LEU A 36 6.31 0.18 -8.51
C LEU A 36 5.08 0.40 -9.39
N SER A 37 4.84 -0.52 -10.31
CA SER A 37 3.66 -0.45 -11.20
C SER A 37 2.39 -0.30 -10.39
N VAL A 38 1.40 0.40 -10.96
CA VAL A 38 0.10 0.53 -10.31
C VAL A 38 -0.55 -0.83 -10.16
N HIS A 39 -1.01 -1.14 -8.97
CA HIS A 39 -1.55 -2.46 -8.63
C HIS A 39 -2.62 -2.37 -7.55
N MET A 40 -3.38 -3.44 -7.44
CA MET A 40 -4.16 -3.80 -6.26
C MET A 40 -3.44 -4.89 -5.49
N ASP A 41 -3.39 -4.76 -4.19
CA ASP A 41 -2.82 -5.80 -3.33
C ASP A 41 -3.64 -7.11 -3.39
N TYR A 42 -3.07 -8.23 -2.92
CA TYR A 42 -3.86 -9.43 -2.66
C TYR A 42 -4.97 -9.12 -1.65
N SER A 43 -6.08 -9.82 -1.72
CA SER A 43 -7.24 -9.57 -0.84
C SER A 43 -7.34 -10.59 0.30
N ILE A 44 -6.96 -11.84 0.08
CA ILE A 44 -7.04 -12.91 1.07
C ILE A 44 -5.63 -13.39 1.44
N HIS A 45 -5.31 -13.34 2.73
CA HIS A 45 -4.03 -13.82 3.24
C HIS A 45 -3.90 -15.33 3.00
N PRO A 46 -2.86 -15.81 2.28
CA PRO A 46 -2.81 -17.19 1.80
C PRO A 46 -2.77 -18.24 2.91
N LYS A 47 -2.17 -17.90 4.06
CA LYS A 47 -2.06 -18.82 5.20
C LYS A 47 -3.17 -18.62 6.24
N LEU A 48 -3.43 -17.37 6.63
CA LEU A 48 -4.38 -17.05 7.69
C LEU A 48 -5.84 -17.09 7.23
N LYS A 49 -6.10 -17.02 5.92
CA LYS A 49 -7.44 -16.98 5.34
C LYS A 49 -8.29 -15.81 5.85
N LEU A 50 -7.64 -14.74 6.25
CA LEU A 50 -8.24 -13.47 6.63
C LEU A 50 -8.18 -12.47 5.47
N GLN A 51 -9.11 -11.53 5.44
CA GLN A 51 -9.16 -10.48 4.43
C GLN A 51 -8.18 -9.37 4.77
N ARG A 52 -7.32 -8.99 3.82
CA ARG A 52 -6.53 -7.75 3.94
C ARG A 52 -7.47 -6.56 3.92
N LYS A 53 -7.33 -5.67 4.88
CA LYS A 53 -8.24 -4.54 5.04
C LYS A 53 -7.53 -3.20 4.98
N LEU A 54 -6.44 -3.05 5.73
CA LEU A 54 -5.70 -1.80 5.78
C LEU A 54 -4.23 -2.03 5.44
N ASN A 55 -3.64 -1.07 4.75
CA ASN A 55 -2.21 -0.95 4.54
C ASN A 55 -1.71 0.32 5.24
N LEU A 56 -0.77 0.16 6.17
CA LEU A 56 -0.05 1.23 6.82
C LEU A 56 1.37 1.28 6.24
N ILE A 57 1.72 2.39 5.61
CA ILE A 57 3.07 2.64 5.09
C ILE A 57 3.69 3.79 5.85
N VAL A 58 4.91 3.59 6.38
CA VAL A 58 5.70 4.63 7.04
C VAL A 58 6.95 4.92 6.21
N TYR A 59 7.21 6.17 5.88
CA TYR A 59 8.40 6.59 5.15
C TYR A 59 9.55 6.90 6.09
N LEU A 60 10.75 6.39 5.78
CA LEU A 60 11.87 6.35 6.71
C LEU A 60 13.20 6.87 6.13
N GLU A 61 13.17 7.49 4.96
CA GLU A 61 14.36 8.20 4.45
C GLU A 61 14.30 9.67 4.85
N GLU A 62 15.24 10.10 5.69
CA GLU A 62 15.50 11.50 5.95
C GLU A 62 16.01 12.17 4.67
N ASP A 63 15.76 13.42 4.49
CA ASP A 63 16.25 14.22 3.35
C ASP A 63 15.86 13.69 1.95
N TYR A 64 14.79 12.91 1.83
CA TYR A 64 14.28 12.51 0.51
C TYR A 64 13.71 13.72 -0.22
N SER A 65 14.22 13.99 -1.44
CA SER A 65 13.84 15.17 -2.20
C SER A 65 12.68 14.91 -3.18
N PRO A 66 11.73 15.86 -3.33
CA PRO A 66 10.63 15.74 -4.29
C PRO A 66 11.06 15.55 -5.74
N GLU A 67 12.17 16.14 -6.15
CA GLU A 67 12.72 16.03 -7.50
C GLU A 67 13.19 14.62 -7.87
N TRP A 68 13.38 13.74 -6.88
CA TRP A 68 13.75 12.34 -7.13
C TRP A 68 12.56 11.47 -7.50
N GLY A 69 11.33 12.00 -7.40
CA GLY A 69 10.10 11.27 -7.71
C GLY A 69 9.66 10.31 -6.60
N GLY A 70 8.87 9.29 -6.95
CA GLY A 70 8.48 8.23 -6.02
C GLY A 70 7.31 8.57 -5.09
N SER A 71 6.53 9.61 -5.38
CA SER A 71 5.27 9.87 -4.71
C SER A 71 4.32 8.67 -4.90
N LEU A 72 3.70 8.22 -3.81
CA LEU A 72 2.66 7.20 -3.90
C LEU A 72 1.44 7.80 -4.61
N GLN A 73 1.02 7.14 -5.69
CA GLN A 73 -0.17 7.51 -6.44
C GLN A 73 -1.33 6.62 -6.04
N LEU A 74 -2.48 7.23 -5.84
CA LEU A 74 -3.76 6.55 -5.64
C LEU A 74 -4.62 6.78 -6.89
N TRP A 75 -5.22 5.72 -7.41
CA TRP A 75 -5.97 5.74 -8.67
C TRP A 75 -7.40 5.26 -8.46
N SER A 76 -8.35 5.86 -9.16
CA SER A 76 -9.72 5.37 -9.26
C SER A 76 -9.80 4.13 -10.15
N HIS A 77 -10.91 3.40 -10.04
CA HIS A 77 -11.15 2.16 -10.76
C HIS A 77 -12.14 2.36 -11.90
N ASN A 78 -11.82 1.81 -13.07
CA ASN A 78 -12.75 1.69 -14.19
C ASN A 78 -13.47 0.34 -14.10
N TYR A 79 -14.77 0.38 -13.80
CA TYR A 79 -15.59 -0.82 -13.63
C TYR A 79 -15.91 -1.56 -14.95
N GLU A 80 -15.80 -0.89 -16.09
CA GLU A 80 -16.02 -1.51 -17.41
C GLU A 80 -14.82 -2.33 -17.86
N THR A 81 -13.62 -1.79 -17.66
CA THR A 81 -12.36 -2.41 -18.12
C THR A 81 -11.61 -3.16 -17.03
N ASN A 82 -12.01 -3.03 -15.77
CA ASN A 82 -11.34 -3.56 -14.57
C ASN A 82 -9.88 -3.08 -14.45
N LYS A 83 -9.62 -1.82 -14.81
CA LYS A 83 -8.29 -1.18 -14.81
C LYS A 83 -8.26 0.11 -14.00
N PRO A 84 -7.07 0.64 -13.66
CA PRO A 84 -6.97 2.00 -13.15
C PRO A 84 -7.51 3.00 -14.16
N LEU A 85 -8.27 4.00 -13.69
CA LEU A 85 -8.90 5.01 -14.55
C LEU A 85 -8.14 6.32 -14.52
N LYS A 86 -8.05 6.93 -13.34
CA LYS A 86 -7.50 8.28 -13.18
C LYS A 86 -6.68 8.35 -11.89
N LYS A 87 -5.54 9.04 -11.96
CA LYS A 87 -4.77 9.37 -10.77
C LYS A 87 -5.52 10.43 -9.97
N GLU A 88 -5.93 10.07 -8.75
CA GLU A 88 -6.73 10.94 -7.87
C GLU A 88 -5.86 11.70 -6.86
N LYS A 89 -4.74 11.09 -6.45
CA LYS A 89 -3.87 11.68 -5.44
C LYS A 89 -2.42 11.23 -5.59
N GLU A 90 -1.52 12.14 -5.26
CA GLU A 90 -0.10 11.86 -5.04
C GLU A 90 0.30 12.22 -3.61
N ILE A 91 1.09 11.35 -2.98
CA ILE A 91 1.55 11.53 -1.62
C ILE A 91 3.06 11.36 -1.59
N PHE A 92 3.75 12.46 -1.35
CA PHE A 92 5.20 12.48 -1.29
C PHE A 92 5.73 11.66 -0.08
N PRO A 93 6.81 10.86 -0.26
CA PRO A 93 7.39 10.03 0.80
C PRO A 93 8.23 10.85 1.80
N LEU A 94 7.58 11.78 2.49
CA LEU A 94 8.22 12.61 3.51
C LEU A 94 8.62 11.74 4.71
N PHE A 95 9.83 11.96 5.23
CA PHE A 95 10.31 11.30 6.44
C PHE A 95 9.29 11.37 7.58
N ASN A 96 9.13 10.25 8.26
CA ASN A 96 8.19 10.08 9.38
C ASN A 96 6.70 10.33 9.03
N ARG A 97 6.34 10.34 7.75
CA ARG A 97 4.95 10.33 7.30
C ARG A 97 4.41 8.91 7.29
N ALA A 98 3.24 8.72 7.88
CA ALA A 98 2.46 7.50 7.77
C ALA A 98 1.27 7.70 6.83
N ILE A 99 0.99 6.70 6.01
CA ILE A 99 -0.21 6.62 5.17
C ILE A 99 -0.97 5.37 5.57
N LEU A 100 -2.25 5.53 5.87
CA LEU A 100 -3.18 4.44 6.13
C LEU A 100 -4.28 4.47 5.08
N PHE A 101 -4.51 3.36 4.39
CA PHE A 101 -5.58 3.27 3.39
C PHE A 101 -6.24 1.88 3.34
N ASP A 102 -7.50 1.86 2.92
CA ASP A 102 -8.29 0.64 2.74
C ASP A 102 -7.86 -0.07 1.45
N THR A 103 -7.54 -1.36 1.54
CA THR A 103 -7.10 -2.18 0.42
C THR A 103 -8.18 -3.12 -0.13
N THR A 104 -9.38 -3.12 0.44
CA THR A 104 -10.46 -4.07 0.07
C THR A 104 -11.23 -3.66 -1.17
N GLN A 105 -11.42 -2.40 -1.38
CA GLN A 105 -12.07 -1.89 -2.57
C GLN A 105 -11.05 -1.77 -3.70
N LYS A 106 -11.43 -1.51 -4.91
CA LYS A 106 -10.57 -1.35 -6.08
C LYS A 106 -9.46 -0.29 -5.88
N SER A 107 -8.61 -0.49 -4.89
CA SER A 107 -7.62 0.46 -4.36
C SER A 107 -6.31 0.38 -5.14
N TRP A 108 -6.33 0.84 -6.37
CA TRP A 108 -5.15 0.94 -7.21
C TRP A 108 -4.14 1.95 -6.66
N HIS A 109 -2.89 1.52 -6.52
CA HIS A 109 -1.82 2.38 -6.02
C HIS A 109 -0.46 1.94 -6.54
N GLY A 110 0.52 2.86 -6.49
CA GLY A 110 1.89 2.61 -6.94
C GLY A 110 2.67 3.90 -7.13
N PHE A 111 3.86 3.80 -7.69
CA PHE A 111 4.66 4.91 -8.23
C PHE A 111 5.33 4.41 -9.51
N PRO A 112 4.62 4.45 -10.65
CA PRO A 112 5.01 3.78 -11.88
C PRO A 112 6.21 4.44 -12.58
N GLU A 113 6.46 5.72 -12.32
CA GLU A 113 7.61 6.42 -12.87
C GLU A 113 8.90 6.02 -12.15
N LYS A 114 9.98 5.92 -12.92
CA LYS A 114 11.31 5.65 -12.37
C LYS A 114 11.76 6.81 -11.47
N ILE A 115 12.26 6.44 -10.29
CA ILE A 115 12.86 7.42 -9.37
C ILE A 115 14.33 7.65 -9.71
N ASN A 116 14.83 8.85 -9.38
CA ASN A 116 16.20 9.24 -9.67
C ASN A 116 16.91 9.87 -8.45
N PRO A 117 16.96 9.18 -7.31
CA PRO A 117 17.76 9.64 -6.20
C PRO A 117 19.26 9.54 -6.55
N PRO A 118 20.13 10.38 -5.94
CA PRO A 118 21.55 10.24 -6.10
C PRO A 118 22.07 8.94 -5.50
N ASP A 119 23.29 8.56 -5.88
CA ASP A 119 23.92 7.34 -5.38
C ASP A 119 23.94 7.29 -3.84
N GLY A 120 23.60 6.12 -3.30
CA GLY A 120 23.51 5.90 -1.86
C GLY A 120 22.21 6.38 -1.19
N LYS A 121 21.34 7.10 -1.89
CA LYS A 121 20.01 7.46 -1.41
C LYS A 121 18.96 6.45 -1.88
N LEU A 122 18.05 6.08 -0.98
CA LEU A 122 17.01 5.10 -1.23
C LEU A 122 15.64 5.67 -0.81
N ARG A 123 14.62 5.37 -1.58
CA ARG A 123 13.24 5.54 -1.13
C ARG A 123 12.91 4.40 -0.17
N LYS A 124 12.91 4.67 1.12
CA LYS A 124 12.69 3.69 2.18
C LYS A 124 11.30 3.82 2.76
N SER A 125 10.60 2.71 2.87
CA SER A 125 9.34 2.63 3.60
C SER A 125 9.22 1.30 4.34
N PHE A 126 8.39 1.29 5.37
CA PHE A 126 8.02 0.08 6.09
C PHE A 126 6.51 -0.10 5.99
N GLY A 127 6.07 -1.25 5.49
CA GLY A 127 4.66 -1.57 5.29
C GLY A 127 4.16 -2.58 6.30
N VAL A 128 3.02 -2.31 6.92
CA VAL A 128 2.31 -3.24 7.81
C VAL A 128 0.88 -3.38 7.33
N TYR A 129 0.41 -4.62 7.23
CA TYR A 129 -0.95 -4.90 6.84
C TYR A 129 -1.81 -5.28 8.04
N TYR A 130 -3.06 -4.84 7.99
CA TYR A 130 -4.07 -5.22 8.96
C TYR A 130 -5.18 -5.98 8.27
N LEU A 131 -5.55 -7.08 8.90
CA LEU A 131 -6.49 -8.07 8.40
C LEU A 131 -7.80 -7.97 9.18
N THR A 132 -8.87 -8.44 8.57
CA THR A 132 -10.19 -8.59 9.22
C THR A 132 -10.81 -9.92 8.78
N ASP A 133 -11.94 -10.27 9.35
CA ASP A 133 -12.71 -11.43 8.90
C ASP A 133 -13.15 -11.25 7.45
N VAL A 134 -13.21 -12.34 6.71
CA VAL A 134 -13.61 -12.32 5.31
C VAL A 134 -15.08 -11.95 5.20
N THR A 135 -15.39 -10.89 4.45
CA THR A 135 -16.78 -10.49 4.17
C THR A 135 -17.36 -11.28 2.99
N SER A 136 -18.69 -11.38 2.93
CA SER A 136 -19.38 -12.06 1.83
C SER A 136 -19.16 -11.42 0.45
N THR A 137 -18.69 -10.18 0.41
CA THR A 137 -18.41 -9.43 -0.83
C THR A 137 -16.92 -9.38 -1.16
N ALA A 138 -16.07 -10.08 -0.40
CA ALA A 138 -14.64 -10.11 -0.63
C ALA A 138 -14.32 -10.79 -1.96
N GLU A 139 -13.57 -10.12 -2.81
CA GLU A 139 -12.97 -10.76 -3.99
C GLU A 139 -11.82 -11.67 -3.54
N GLU A 140 -11.80 -12.90 -4.01
CA GLU A 140 -10.68 -13.80 -3.75
C GLU A 140 -9.51 -13.50 -4.69
N ARG A 141 -8.54 -12.77 -4.19
CA ARG A 141 -7.30 -12.46 -4.90
C ARG A 141 -6.11 -12.79 -4.00
N TYR A 142 -5.42 -13.88 -4.32
CA TYR A 142 -4.28 -14.38 -3.53
C TYR A 142 -2.93 -13.78 -3.96
N LYS A 143 -2.90 -13.02 -5.05
CA LYS A 143 -1.73 -12.31 -5.55
C LYS A 143 -2.09 -10.87 -5.88
N ALA A 144 -1.13 -9.97 -5.84
CA ALA A 144 -1.31 -8.62 -6.33
C ALA A 144 -1.60 -8.62 -7.84
N HIS A 145 -2.45 -7.69 -8.26
CA HIS A 145 -2.79 -7.47 -9.67
C HIS A 145 -2.13 -6.18 -10.15
N TYR A 146 -1.20 -6.30 -11.08
CA TYR A 146 -0.43 -5.18 -11.63
C TYR A 146 -0.95 -4.76 -13.00
N GLU A 147 -0.98 -3.45 -13.24
CA GLU A 147 -1.28 -2.87 -14.55
C GLU A 147 -0.15 -1.93 -14.99
N ARG A 148 0.12 -1.93 -16.29
CA ARG A 148 0.99 -0.93 -16.93
C ARG A 148 0.13 0.24 -17.35
N ILE A 149 0.53 1.42 -16.94
CA ILE A 149 -0.13 2.69 -17.28
C ILE A 149 0.67 3.38 -18.35
#